data_059ed96e6d2c65c384ae8f65228abb05
#
_entry.id   059ed96e6d2c65c384ae8f65228abb05
#
_cell.length_a   1.000
_cell.length_b   1.000
_cell.length_c   1.000
_cell.angle_alpha   90.00
_cell.angle_beta   90.00
_cell.angle_gamma   90.00
#
_symmetry.space_group_name_H-M   'P 1'
#
loop_
_entity.id
_entity.type
_entity.pdbx_description
1 polymer ?
#
loop_
_entity_poly.entity_id
_entity_poly.type
_entity_poly.pdbx_seq_one_letter_code
_entity_poly.pdbx_strand_id
1 'polypeptide(L)'
;PRYIEERSKLEDHMIVTPGIEDALRRLQNSGVQLGVASNSYEPRLKRVLAKSGLETWFGDRLFHLDQGSRRKPAPDIYLFALRSLGISPEEAVAVEDSPLGVQAAVAAGIRCIGFTGHNHVGEAIDQELLQAGAFVLEPDMGKVADLILKG
;
A
#
# COMPACT_ATOMS: atom_id res chain seq x y z
N PRO A 1 19.26 -10.88 15.74
CA PRO A 1 19.86 -9.77 16.40
C PRO A 1 20.43 -8.74 15.43
N ARG A 2 21.57 -8.95 14.76
CA ARG A 2 22.20 -7.94 13.89
C ARG A 2 21.32 -7.44 12.74
N TYR A 3 20.60 -8.35 12.11
CA TYR A 3 19.67 -8.04 11.01
C TYR A 3 18.45 -7.20 11.46
N ILE A 4 17.98 -7.40 12.69
CA ILE A 4 16.89 -6.61 13.27
C ILE A 4 17.39 -5.19 13.62
N GLU A 5 18.60 -5.06 14.14
CA GLU A 5 19.23 -3.76 14.46
C GLU A 5 19.51 -2.93 13.19
N GLU A 6 19.99 -3.54 12.12
CA GLU A 6 20.24 -2.84 10.85
C GLU A 6 18.94 -2.35 10.20
N ARG A 7 17.88 -3.17 10.21
CA ARG A 7 16.55 -2.75 9.72
C ARG A 7 15.94 -1.64 10.58
N SER A 8 16.10 -1.68 11.88
CA SER A 8 15.63 -0.62 12.78
C SER A 8 16.30 0.71 12.49
N LYS A 9 17.62 0.71 12.20
CA LYS A 9 18.37 1.92 11.81
C LYS A 9 17.92 2.49 10.47
N LEU A 10 17.55 1.64 9.50
CA LEU A 10 16.99 2.08 8.22
C LEU A 10 15.61 2.73 8.39
N GLU A 11 14.81 2.26 9.35
CA GLU A 11 13.52 2.87 9.68
C GLU A 11 13.66 4.26 10.33
N ASP A 12 14.80 4.57 10.94
CA ASP A 12 15.06 5.90 11.52
C ASP A 12 15.33 6.98 10.46
N HIS A 13 15.63 6.58 9.23
CA HIS A 13 15.83 7.48 8.07
C HIS A 13 14.68 7.41 7.06
N MET A 14 13.53 6.90 7.49
CA MET A 14 12.37 6.78 6.61
C MET A 14 11.83 8.15 6.22
N ILE A 15 11.73 8.36 4.91
CA ILE A 15 11.11 9.56 4.35
C ILE A 15 9.64 9.23 4.05
N VAL A 16 8.75 10.04 4.62
CA VAL A 16 7.32 9.96 4.30
C VAL A 16 7.09 10.48 2.89
N THR A 17 6.32 9.77 2.10
CA THR A 17 6.01 10.16 0.71
C THR A 17 5.38 11.55 0.68
N PRO A 18 5.92 12.50 -0.09
CA PRO A 18 5.35 13.83 -0.22
C PRO A 18 3.89 13.79 -0.67
N GLY A 19 3.04 14.61 -0.05
CA GLY A 19 1.62 14.73 -0.38
C GLY A 19 0.73 13.61 0.15
N ILE A 20 1.27 12.59 0.83
CA ILE A 20 0.47 11.45 1.33
C ILE A 20 -0.62 11.88 2.31
N GLU A 21 -0.32 12.76 3.25
CA GLU A 21 -1.32 13.19 4.25
C GLU A 21 -2.48 13.96 3.61
N ASP A 22 -2.18 14.81 2.63
CA ASP A 22 -3.23 15.53 1.89
C ASP A 22 -4.09 14.58 1.06
N ALA A 23 -3.47 13.62 0.38
CA ALA A 23 -4.17 12.58 -0.35
C ALA A 23 -5.10 11.76 0.57
N LEU A 24 -4.59 11.28 1.72
CA LEU A 24 -5.38 10.52 2.69
C LEU A 24 -6.55 11.35 3.24
N ARG A 25 -6.33 12.63 3.55
CA ARG A 25 -7.37 13.56 4.01
C ARG A 25 -8.48 13.73 2.98
N ARG A 26 -8.12 13.94 1.71
CA ARG A 26 -9.07 14.10 0.62
C ARG A 26 -9.92 12.84 0.41
N LEU A 27 -9.29 11.67 0.42
CA LEU A 27 -9.97 10.39 0.30
C LEU A 27 -10.94 10.16 1.46
N GLN A 28 -10.49 10.37 2.69
CA GLN A 28 -11.32 10.21 3.89
C GLN A 28 -12.51 11.17 3.91
N ASN A 29 -12.30 12.44 3.55
CA ASN A 29 -13.37 13.46 3.46
C ASN A 29 -14.41 13.10 2.38
N SER A 30 -14.04 12.31 1.40
CA SER A 30 -14.93 11.79 0.35
C SER A 30 -15.59 10.46 0.71
N GLY A 31 -15.42 9.98 1.94
CA GLY A 31 -16.03 8.75 2.44
C GLY A 31 -15.29 7.46 2.04
N VAL A 32 -14.09 7.57 1.46
CA VAL A 32 -13.28 6.39 1.12
C VAL A 32 -12.71 5.75 2.37
N GLN A 33 -12.90 4.45 2.53
CA GLN A 33 -12.27 3.68 3.60
C GLN A 33 -10.80 3.41 3.26
N LEU A 34 -9.92 3.69 4.21
CA LEU A 34 -8.48 3.52 4.05
C LEU A 34 -7.98 2.30 4.83
N GLY A 35 -7.09 1.51 4.25
CA GLY A 35 -6.46 0.37 4.90
C GLY A 35 -5.02 0.17 4.41
N VAL A 36 -4.23 -0.55 5.17
CA VAL A 36 -2.84 -0.91 4.82
C VAL A 36 -2.73 -2.42 4.69
N ALA A 37 -2.25 -2.90 3.53
CA ALA A 37 -1.92 -4.31 3.28
C ALA A 37 -0.40 -4.47 3.13
N SER A 38 0.26 -5.18 4.05
CA SER A 38 1.72 -5.25 4.14
C SER A 38 2.25 -6.67 4.34
N ASN A 39 3.39 -6.98 3.70
CA ASN A 39 4.18 -8.19 3.98
C ASN A 39 4.94 -8.12 5.32
N SER A 40 4.71 -7.11 6.13
CA SER A 40 5.31 -6.99 7.46
C SER A 40 4.47 -7.73 8.49
N TYR A 41 5.10 -8.10 9.60
CA TYR A 41 4.41 -8.51 10.82
C TYR A 41 3.85 -7.28 11.55
N GLU A 42 2.80 -7.46 12.33
CA GLU A 42 2.08 -6.39 13.01
C GLU A 42 2.97 -5.43 13.82
N PRO A 43 3.89 -5.89 14.69
CA PRO A 43 4.70 -4.97 15.49
C PRO A 43 5.56 -4.04 14.65
N ARG A 44 6.06 -4.53 13.51
CA ARG A 44 6.82 -3.70 12.58
C ARG A 44 5.93 -2.70 11.84
N LEU A 45 4.77 -3.15 11.36
CA LEU A 45 3.83 -2.29 10.66
C LEU A 45 3.36 -1.14 11.54
N LYS A 46 2.96 -1.42 12.77
CA LYS A 46 2.55 -0.40 13.75
C LYS A 46 3.67 0.60 14.04
N ARG A 47 4.90 0.11 14.26
CA ARG A 47 6.06 0.99 14.50
C ARG A 47 6.35 1.91 13.32
N VAL A 48 6.28 1.41 12.08
CA VAL A 48 6.49 2.20 10.87
C VAL A 48 5.41 3.28 10.74
N LEU A 49 4.15 2.93 10.94
CA LEU A 49 3.02 3.88 10.87
C LEU A 49 3.12 4.95 11.97
N ALA A 50 3.47 4.57 13.19
CA ALA A 50 3.67 5.53 14.29
C ALA A 50 4.82 6.51 14.00
N LYS A 51 5.97 6.00 13.53
CA LYS A 51 7.12 6.83 13.15
C LYS A 51 6.82 7.79 11.99
N SER A 52 5.97 7.39 11.06
CA SER A 52 5.55 8.23 9.92
C SER A 52 4.41 9.20 10.26
N GLY A 53 3.78 9.08 11.43
CA GLY A 53 2.61 9.87 11.81
C GLY A 53 1.33 9.47 11.06
N LEU A 54 1.34 8.32 10.37
CA LEU A 54 0.22 7.89 9.53
C LEU A 54 -0.74 6.90 10.23
N GLU A 55 -0.47 6.50 11.45
CA GLU A 55 -1.24 5.47 12.16
C GLU A 55 -2.72 5.82 12.33
N THR A 56 -3.03 7.09 12.57
CA THR A 56 -4.40 7.57 12.83
C THR A 56 -5.32 7.48 11.61
N TRP A 57 -4.75 7.47 10.39
CA TRP A 57 -5.51 7.37 9.15
C TRP A 57 -6.16 6.02 8.94
N PHE A 58 -5.54 4.95 9.46
CA PHE A 58 -5.93 3.58 9.16
C PHE A 58 -6.66 2.90 10.32
N GLY A 59 -6.44 3.32 11.57
CA GLY A 59 -7.02 2.69 12.75
C GLY A 59 -6.71 1.18 12.78
N ASP A 60 -7.75 0.36 12.92
CA ASP A 60 -7.62 -1.11 12.98
C ASP A 60 -7.58 -1.77 11.59
N ARG A 61 -7.65 -1.00 10.50
CA ARG A 61 -7.61 -1.52 9.14
C ARG A 61 -6.19 -1.81 8.67
N LEU A 62 -5.48 -2.62 9.46
CA LEU A 62 -4.10 -3.07 9.21
C LEU A 62 -4.12 -4.56 8.89
N PHE A 63 -3.73 -4.90 7.67
CA PHE A 63 -3.70 -6.26 7.15
C PHE A 63 -2.24 -6.70 6.99
N HIS A 64 -1.85 -7.78 7.68
CA HIS A 64 -0.46 -8.18 7.85
C HIS A 64 -0.30 -9.70 7.97
N LEU A 65 0.94 -10.19 8.01
CA LEU A 65 1.23 -11.63 7.95
C LEU A 65 0.77 -12.42 9.17
N ASP A 66 0.67 -11.82 10.36
CA ASP A 66 0.22 -12.50 11.58
C ASP A 66 -1.22 -13.00 11.49
N GLN A 67 -1.99 -12.54 10.51
CA GLN A 67 -3.37 -12.95 10.25
C GLN A 67 -3.46 -14.21 9.37
N GLY A 68 -2.36 -14.97 9.22
CA GLY A 68 -2.32 -16.22 8.49
C GLY A 68 -2.22 -16.08 6.97
N SER A 69 -1.93 -14.90 6.47
CA SER A 69 -1.78 -14.62 5.04
C SER A 69 -0.43 -15.08 4.51
N ARG A 70 -0.41 -15.67 3.32
CA ARG A 70 0.82 -15.86 2.57
C ARG A 70 1.34 -14.51 2.08
N ARG A 71 2.66 -14.40 1.93
CA ARG A 71 3.30 -13.19 1.43
C ARG A 71 2.88 -12.87 -0.01
N LYS A 72 2.80 -11.58 -0.36
CA LYS A 72 2.73 -11.14 -1.75
C LYS A 72 3.88 -11.80 -2.54
N PRO A 73 3.66 -12.35 -3.73
CA PRO A 73 2.54 -12.05 -4.65
C PRO A 73 1.25 -12.87 -4.41
N ALA A 74 1.15 -13.68 -3.34
CA ALA A 74 -0.11 -14.33 -3.03
C ALA A 74 -1.19 -13.28 -2.69
N PRO A 75 -2.45 -13.46 -3.12
CA PRO A 75 -3.52 -12.48 -2.92
C PRO A 75 -4.07 -12.46 -1.49
N ASP A 76 -3.60 -13.32 -0.61
CA ASP A 76 -4.20 -13.64 0.70
C ASP A 76 -4.47 -12.39 1.55
N ILE A 77 -3.50 -11.47 1.65
CA ILE A 77 -3.61 -10.24 2.44
C ILE A 77 -4.74 -9.36 1.90
N TYR A 78 -4.85 -9.23 0.58
CA TYR A 78 -5.90 -8.45 -0.06
C TYR A 78 -7.27 -9.12 0.06
N LEU A 79 -7.35 -10.42 -0.15
CA LEU A 79 -8.61 -11.17 0.06
C LEU A 79 -9.08 -11.10 1.51
N PHE A 80 -8.15 -11.12 2.46
CA PHE A 80 -8.47 -10.93 3.87
C PHE A 80 -8.99 -9.51 4.14
N ALA A 81 -8.31 -8.48 3.57
CA ALA A 81 -8.74 -7.08 3.68
C ALA A 81 -10.16 -6.88 3.14
N LEU A 82 -10.46 -7.36 1.93
CA LEU A 82 -11.79 -7.26 1.32
C LEU A 82 -12.88 -7.88 2.21
N ARG A 83 -12.64 -9.10 2.71
CA ARG A 83 -13.58 -9.77 3.62
C ARG A 83 -13.80 -8.99 4.92
N SER A 84 -12.72 -8.47 5.50
CA SER A 84 -12.77 -7.71 6.76
C SER A 84 -13.50 -6.38 6.62
N LEU A 85 -13.39 -5.75 5.44
CA LEU A 85 -14.06 -4.50 5.11
C LEU A 85 -15.50 -4.70 4.58
N GLY A 86 -15.85 -5.93 4.23
CA GLY A 86 -17.17 -6.26 3.69
C GLY A 86 -17.44 -5.68 2.30
N ILE A 87 -16.39 -5.55 1.48
CA ILE A 87 -16.47 -4.98 0.13
C ILE A 87 -16.05 -6.00 -0.93
N SER A 88 -16.52 -5.80 -2.16
CA SER A 88 -16.09 -6.58 -3.33
C SER A 88 -14.78 -6.02 -3.93
N PRO A 89 -14.03 -6.81 -4.72
CA PRO A 89 -12.81 -6.34 -5.36
C PRO A 89 -13.02 -5.10 -6.27
N GLU A 90 -14.17 -5.00 -6.91
CA GLU A 90 -14.53 -3.91 -7.83
C GLU A 90 -14.73 -2.57 -7.10
N GLU A 91 -15.04 -2.63 -5.80
CA GLU A 91 -15.21 -1.46 -4.94
C GLU A 91 -13.88 -0.97 -4.35
N ALA A 92 -12.78 -1.69 -4.62
CA ALA A 92 -11.46 -1.40 -4.07
C ALA A 92 -10.48 -0.93 -5.16
N VAL A 93 -9.55 -0.08 -4.75
CA VAL A 93 -8.35 0.27 -5.51
C VAL A 93 -7.13 0.06 -4.60
N ALA A 94 -6.13 -0.66 -5.09
CA ALA A 94 -4.84 -0.78 -4.43
C ALA A 94 -3.85 0.24 -4.99
N VAL A 95 -2.92 0.69 -4.14
CA VAL A 95 -1.77 1.50 -4.53
C VAL A 95 -0.52 0.76 -4.08
N GLU A 96 0.36 0.44 -5.02
CA GLU A 96 1.53 -0.40 -4.78
C GLU A 96 2.77 0.14 -5.48
N ASP A 97 3.91 -0.02 -4.84
CA ASP A 97 5.22 0.42 -5.34
C ASP A 97 6.13 -0.73 -5.80
N SER A 98 5.64 -1.97 -5.66
CA SER A 98 6.40 -3.18 -6.02
C SER A 98 5.63 -4.09 -6.97
N PRO A 99 6.32 -4.78 -7.92
CA PRO A 99 5.69 -5.76 -8.80
C PRO A 99 4.96 -6.87 -8.04
N LEU A 100 5.51 -7.35 -6.93
CA LEU A 100 4.88 -8.40 -6.09
C LEU A 100 3.58 -7.88 -5.44
N GLY A 101 3.56 -6.61 -5.06
CA GLY A 101 2.35 -5.98 -4.51
C GLY A 101 1.26 -5.84 -5.57
N VAL A 102 1.61 -5.37 -6.76
CA VAL A 102 0.69 -5.26 -7.90
C VAL A 102 0.12 -6.63 -8.27
N GLN A 103 0.97 -7.66 -8.40
CA GLN A 103 0.53 -9.03 -8.69
C GLN A 103 -0.47 -9.55 -7.65
N ALA A 104 -0.21 -9.30 -6.37
CA ALA A 104 -1.10 -9.72 -5.29
C ALA A 104 -2.47 -9.03 -5.35
N ALA A 105 -2.50 -7.72 -5.62
CA ALA A 105 -3.74 -6.95 -5.75
C ALA A 105 -4.56 -7.44 -6.97
N VAL A 106 -3.92 -7.58 -8.12
CA VAL A 106 -4.54 -8.08 -9.36
C VAL A 106 -5.05 -9.51 -9.19
N ALA A 107 -4.29 -10.39 -8.54
CA ALA A 107 -4.72 -11.76 -8.24
C ALA A 107 -5.91 -11.81 -7.26
N ALA A 108 -6.13 -10.78 -6.45
CA ALA A 108 -7.32 -10.61 -5.62
C ALA A 108 -8.50 -9.98 -6.37
N GLY A 109 -8.35 -9.63 -7.65
CA GLY A 109 -9.37 -8.98 -8.47
C GLY A 109 -9.44 -7.45 -8.28
N ILE A 110 -8.48 -6.85 -7.58
CA ILE A 110 -8.45 -5.41 -7.28
C ILE A 110 -7.70 -4.66 -8.38
N ARG A 111 -8.27 -3.55 -8.86
CA ARG A 111 -7.55 -2.60 -9.72
C ARG A 111 -6.37 -1.99 -8.95
N CYS A 112 -5.19 -1.91 -9.56
CA CYS A 112 -3.98 -1.48 -8.89
C CYS A 112 -3.31 -0.32 -9.61
N ILE A 113 -3.08 0.79 -8.89
CA ILE A 113 -2.24 1.90 -9.31
C ILE A 113 -0.79 1.57 -8.92
N GLY A 114 0.13 1.62 -9.87
CA GLY A 114 1.56 1.54 -9.61
C GLY A 114 2.09 2.90 -9.17
N PHE A 115 2.54 3.02 -7.92
CA PHE A 115 3.12 4.25 -7.42
C PHE A 115 4.62 4.30 -7.71
N THR A 116 5.06 5.36 -8.41
CA THR A 116 6.44 5.53 -8.87
C THR A 116 7.14 6.77 -8.26
N GLY A 117 6.55 7.38 -7.23
CA GLY A 117 7.06 8.60 -6.59
C GLY A 117 8.27 8.43 -5.67
N HIS A 118 8.85 7.24 -5.57
CA HIS A 118 10.09 7.02 -4.83
C HIS A 118 11.32 7.29 -5.73
N ASN A 119 12.28 8.04 -5.22
CA ASN A 119 13.49 8.50 -5.95
C ASN A 119 14.43 7.38 -6.48
N HIS A 120 14.08 6.12 -6.33
CA HIS A 120 14.90 4.96 -6.72
C HIS A 120 14.34 4.18 -7.91
N VAL A 121 13.34 4.73 -8.57
CA VAL A 121 12.59 4.03 -9.60
C VAL A 121 13.07 4.52 -10.96
N GLY A 122 13.72 3.63 -11.70
CA GLY A 122 14.07 3.87 -13.10
C GLY A 122 13.02 3.23 -14.02
N GLU A 123 13.12 3.52 -15.32
CA GLU A 123 12.22 2.97 -16.37
C GLU A 123 12.02 1.45 -16.28
N ALA A 124 13.00 0.71 -15.74
CA ALA A 124 12.90 -0.74 -15.58
C ALA A 124 11.79 -1.15 -14.61
N ILE A 125 11.66 -0.48 -13.46
CA ILE A 125 10.62 -0.81 -12.47
C ILE A 125 9.24 -0.38 -12.96
N ASP A 126 9.14 0.71 -13.70
CA ASP A 126 7.89 1.17 -14.30
C ASP A 126 7.33 0.08 -15.24
N GLN A 127 8.19 -0.51 -16.06
CA GLN A 127 7.81 -1.63 -16.93
C GLN A 127 7.40 -2.86 -16.13
N GLU A 128 8.12 -3.19 -15.06
CA GLU A 128 7.78 -4.33 -14.19
C GLU A 128 6.41 -4.13 -13.49
N LEU A 129 6.09 -2.92 -13.03
CA LEU A 129 4.78 -2.61 -12.45
C LEU A 129 3.64 -2.77 -13.46
N LEU A 130 3.84 -2.29 -14.70
CA LEU A 130 2.87 -2.47 -15.78
C LEU A 130 2.72 -3.95 -16.16
N GLN A 131 3.81 -4.69 -16.29
CA GLN A 131 3.79 -6.13 -16.58
C GLN A 131 3.13 -6.93 -15.45
N ALA A 132 3.26 -6.49 -14.20
CA ALA A 132 2.59 -7.07 -13.05
C ALA A 132 1.07 -6.83 -13.06
N GLY A 133 0.57 -5.89 -13.86
CA GLY A 133 -0.84 -5.61 -14.05
C GLY A 133 -1.34 -4.29 -13.47
N ALA A 134 -0.45 -3.35 -13.12
CA ALA A 134 -0.86 -1.99 -12.78
C ALA A 134 -1.60 -1.37 -13.98
N PHE A 135 -2.79 -0.81 -13.76
CA PHE A 135 -3.57 -0.22 -14.84
C PHE A 135 -3.11 1.20 -15.21
N VAL A 136 -2.38 1.83 -14.30
CA VAL A 136 -1.76 3.15 -14.49
C VAL A 136 -0.57 3.29 -13.54
N LEU A 137 0.43 4.07 -13.94
CA LEU A 137 1.53 4.52 -13.07
C LEU A 137 1.34 5.98 -12.71
N GLU A 138 1.57 6.31 -11.44
CA GLU A 138 1.45 7.69 -10.97
C GLU A 138 2.52 8.01 -9.91
N PRO A 139 3.38 9.00 -10.12
CA PRO A 139 4.40 9.41 -9.15
C PRO A 139 3.89 10.39 -8.09
N ASP A 140 2.73 11.02 -8.28
CA ASP A 140 2.20 12.07 -7.41
C ASP A 140 1.00 11.56 -6.60
N MET A 141 1.09 11.61 -5.25
CA MET A 141 0.03 11.14 -4.35
C MET A 141 -1.26 11.95 -4.48
N GLY A 142 -1.19 13.23 -4.81
CA GLY A 142 -2.38 14.05 -5.07
C GLY A 142 -3.14 13.55 -6.30
N LYS A 143 -2.42 13.19 -7.35
CA LYS A 143 -3.02 12.59 -8.56
C LYS A 143 -3.50 11.16 -8.33
N VAL A 144 -2.83 10.38 -7.49
CA VAL A 144 -3.35 9.08 -7.04
C VAL A 144 -4.72 9.25 -6.40
N ALA A 145 -4.88 10.22 -5.49
CA ALA A 145 -6.18 10.52 -4.90
C ALA A 145 -7.22 10.95 -5.96
N ASP A 146 -6.83 11.77 -6.95
CA ASP A 146 -7.71 12.15 -8.07
C ASP A 146 -8.19 10.94 -8.88
N LEU A 147 -7.29 9.99 -9.16
CA LEU A 147 -7.64 8.76 -9.89
C LEU A 147 -8.64 7.91 -9.11
N ILE A 148 -8.46 7.78 -7.80
CA ILE A 148 -9.37 7.01 -6.94
C ILE A 148 -10.75 7.68 -6.85
N LEU A 149 -10.81 9.02 -6.74
CA LEU A 149 -12.06 9.78 -6.59
C LEU A 149 -12.87 9.90 -7.88
N LYS A 150 -12.25 9.70 -9.03
CA LYS A 150 -12.93 9.74 -10.33
C LYS A 150 -13.55 8.39 -10.75
N GLY A 151 -13.20 7.32 -10.04
CA GLY A 151 -13.70 5.96 -10.28
C GLY A 151 -12.89 5.22 -11.32
#